data_7d97b30e6982aee1435fa030674e1283
#
_entry.id   7d97b30e6982aee1435fa030674e1283
#
_cell.length_a   1.000
_cell.length_b   1.000
_cell.length_c   1.000
_cell.angle_alpha   90.00
_cell.angle_beta   90.00
_cell.angle_gamma   90.00
#
_symmetry.space_group_name_H-M   'P 1'
#
loop_
_entity.id
_entity.type
_entity.pdbx_description
1 polymer ?
#
loop_
_entity_poly.entity_id
_entity_poly.type
_entity_poly.pdbx_seq_one_letter_code
_entity_poly.pdbx_strand_id
1 'polypeptide(L)'
;MNDKVPTVTAVERTPEEETLVMRLHVFNNMRWGAILGIIVVTVIARWVFDIGFPTEPVLIVCVFMALYNLVLVWQVRGLGTIPEPLVIPRVRQYTYSHILLDMFALIVLLHFTGGIENPFIFFFVFHIVLASIGLNYRMVYLLSTIAIVLVMLLVGLEYTGVIPHVNLEGFVLPTRYRDPARILAVLAALAFLLYGTTYVTTAVAGELRKRQRQVVELRERLLAEKTGELERASGEIANLEEERSRFLRFIGIAAHDLKAPLTAIQGFLWVMLGGFAGEISEKQKNMLERSTRRINELLTLISDLLDIPRIETGQLVQEMKDVSLRKAIKDSLDTQSSLAREKGLKLKVEIPEGLPKIKGSASRLQQVFTNLVNNAITYTPEGSITVRVEERPKDVLVEIMDTGIGIPAEDMPRLFEDFFRASNVEVKGTGLGLSISRRIVEAHGGKIWVESPWNGHAGTKFSLTLPKPNKAKRRPRQ
;
A
#
# COMPACT_ATOMS: atom_id res chain seq x y z
N MET A 1 20.57 33.59 -21.21
CA MET A 1 20.28 32.71 -22.34
C MET A 1 20.72 31.31 -21.89
N ASN A 2 19.78 30.53 -21.37
CA ASN A 2 20.00 29.13 -21.02
C ASN A 2 18.96 28.34 -21.83
N ASP A 3 19.41 27.86 -22.99
CA ASP A 3 18.64 26.94 -23.81
C ASP A 3 18.52 25.60 -23.07
N LYS A 4 17.38 25.38 -22.44
CA LYS A 4 16.96 24.04 -22.01
C LYS A 4 16.58 23.26 -23.26
N VAL A 5 17.44 22.32 -23.66
CA VAL A 5 17.10 21.25 -24.59
C VAL A 5 15.80 20.60 -24.10
N PRO A 6 14.73 20.50 -24.89
CA PRO A 6 13.51 19.83 -24.47
C PRO A 6 13.83 18.35 -24.30
N THR A 7 13.75 17.87 -23.07
CA THR A 7 13.69 16.43 -22.77
C THR A 7 12.48 15.88 -23.51
N VAL A 8 12.76 15.03 -24.52
CA VAL A 8 11.73 14.22 -25.20
C VAL A 8 11.04 13.39 -24.13
N THR A 9 9.86 13.82 -23.73
CA THR A 9 8.98 13.05 -22.86
C THR A 9 8.72 11.72 -23.55
N ALA A 10 9.11 10.61 -22.92
CA ALA A 10 8.77 9.27 -23.39
C ALA A 10 7.23 9.22 -23.53
N VAL A 11 6.76 8.99 -24.76
CA VAL A 11 5.34 8.83 -25.06
C VAL A 11 4.88 7.60 -24.27
N GLU A 12 3.98 7.77 -23.29
CA GLU A 12 3.37 6.66 -22.55
C GLU A 12 2.56 5.82 -23.56
N ARG A 13 2.98 4.59 -23.77
CA ARG A 13 2.32 3.64 -24.67
C ARG A 13 1.14 2.99 -23.99
N THR A 14 0.10 2.72 -24.74
CA THR A 14 -0.98 1.87 -24.24
C THR A 14 -0.49 0.44 -24.00
N PRO A 15 -1.07 -0.32 -23.05
CA PRO A 15 -0.69 -1.71 -22.79
C PRO A 15 -0.78 -2.61 -24.04
N GLU A 16 -1.67 -2.28 -24.99
CA GLU A 16 -1.81 -2.99 -26.26
C GLU A 16 -0.62 -2.72 -27.18
N GLU A 17 -0.15 -1.50 -27.26
CA GLU A 17 1.02 -1.09 -28.05
C GLU A 17 2.31 -1.70 -27.49
N GLU A 18 2.51 -1.68 -26.18
CA GLU A 18 3.65 -2.33 -25.54
C GLU A 18 3.69 -3.83 -25.86
N THR A 19 2.54 -4.50 -25.77
CA THR A 19 2.44 -5.93 -26.09
C THR A 19 2.79 -6.21 -27.55
N LEU A 20 2.36 -5.37 -28.48
CA LEU A 20 2.66 -5.52 -29.90
C LEU A 20 4.15 -5.29 -30.20
N VAL A 21 4.76 -4.28 -29.62
CA VAL A 21 6.18 -4.00 -29.79
C VAL A 21 7.03 -5.11 -29.16
N MET A 22 6.65 -5.61 -27.98
CA MET A 22 7.31 -6.77 -27.36
C MET A 22 7.29 -8.01 -28.27
N ARG A 23 6.18 -8.27 -28.96
CA ARG A 23 6.08 -9.38 -29.92
C ARG A 23 7.06 -9.23 -31.09
N LEU A 24 7.26 -8.01 -31.61
CA LEU A 24 8.27 -7.75 -32.64
C LEU A 24 9.68 -8.08 -32.16
N HIS A 25 10.03 -7.75 -30.93
CA HIS A 25 11.31 -8.12 -30.34
C HIS A 25 11.48 -9.63 -30.24
N VAL A 26 10.43 -10.35 -29.82
CA VAL A 26 10.46 -11.82 -29.77
C VAL A 26 10.69 -12.39 -31.17
N PHE A 27 9.99 -11.92 -32.20
CA PHE A 27 10.17 -12.40 -33.59
C PHE A 27 11.59 -12.12 -34.10
N ASN A 28 12.13 -10.97 -33.78
CA ASN A 28 13.51 -10.64 -34.12
C ASN A 28 14.53 -11.59 -33.48
N ASN A 29 14.37 -11.91 -32.21
CA ASN A 29 15.25 -12.83 -31.50
C ASN A 29 15.13 -14.28 -32.04
N MET A 30 13.90 -14.73 -32.35
CA MET A 30 13.68 -16.05 -32.97
C MET A 30 14.37 -16.16 -34.32
N ARG A 31 14.45 -15.09 -35.13
CA ARG A 31 15.13 -15.08 -36.42
C ARG A 31 16.66 -15.26 -36.27
N TRP A 32 17.28 -14.66 -35.24
CA TRP A 32 18.68 -14.94 -34.94
C TRP A 32 18.90 -16.43 -34.62
N GLY A 33 17.98 -17.02 -33.85
CA GLY A 33 18.01 -18.46 -33.59
C GLY A 33 17.85 -19.30 -34.87
N ALA A 34 16.96 -18.87 -35.78
CA ALA A 34 16.76 -19.55 -37.07
C ALA A 34 18.04 -19.48 -37.95
N ILE A 35 18.68 -18.32 -38.07
CA ILE A 35 19.94 -18.15 -38.81
C ILE A 35 21.02 -19.09 -38.25
N LEU A 36 21.19 -19.09 -36.93
CA LEU A 36 22.13 -19.98 -36.27
C LEU A 36 21.80 -21.47 -36.55
N GLY A 37 20.52 -21.83 -36.46
CA GLY A 37 20.03 -23.16 -36.73
C GLY A 37 20.32 -23.62 -38.18
N ILE A 38 20.10 -22.73 -39.17
CA ILE A 38 20.42 -23.03 -40.59
C ILE A 38 21.92 -23.29 -40.74
N ILE A 39 22.78 -22.45 -40.14
CA ILE A 39 24.23 -22.63 -40.20
C ILE A 39 24.64 -23.97 -39.57
N VAL A 40 24.13 -24.27 -38.38
CA VAL A 40 24.43 -25.53 -37.67
C VAL A 40 23.97 -26.75 -38.48
N VAL A 41 22.75 -26.74 -39.02
CA VAL A 41 22.22 -27.81 -39.85
C VAL A 41 23.04 -27.97 -41.11
N THR A 42 23.44 -26.88 -41.79
CA THR A 42 24.30 -26.91 -42.98
C THR A 42 25.65 -27.55 -42.68
N VAL A 43 26.27 -27.19 -41.55
CA VAL A 43 27.56 -27.80 -41.12
C VAL A 43 27.39 -29.30 -40.84
N ILE A 44 26.36 -29.67 -40.07
CA ILE A 44 26.09 -31.07 -39.74
C ILE A 44 25.79 -31.90 -41.02
N ALA A 45 24.91 -31.40 -41.92
CA ALA A 45 24.58 -32.06 -43.15
C ALA A 45 25.83 -32.31 -44.02
N ARG A 46 26.68 -31.31 -44.13
CA ARG A 46 27.92 -31.39 -44.98
C ARG A 46 29.02 -32.24 -44.38
N TRP A 47 29.28 -32.09 -43.06
CA TRP A 47 30.46 -32.65 -42.42
C TRP A 47 30.24 -33.96 -41.67
N VAL A 48 29.02 -34.19 -41.19
CA VAL A 48 28.67 -35.40 -40.43
C VAL A 48 27.97 -36.42 -41.33
N PHE A 49 27.04 -35.98 -42.21
CA PHE A 49 26.28 -36.85 -43.09
C PHE A 49 26.79 -36.91 -44.51
N ASP A 50 27.85 -36.12 -44.85
CA ASP A 50 28.49 -36.04 -46.18
C ASP A 50 27.44 -35.81 -47.32
N ILE A 51 26.42 -34.99 -47.05
CA ILE A 51 25.40 -34.64 -48.04
C ILE A 51 25.95 -33.54 -48.95
N GLY A 52 26.00 -33.83 -50.26
CA GLY A 52 26.50 -32.89 -51.28
C GLY A 52 25.41 -31.88 -51.67
N PHE A 53 25.66 -30.59 -51.37
CA PHE A 53 24.87 -29.43 -51.85
C PHE A 53 25.73 -28.15 -51.81
N PRO A 54 25.35 -27.11 -52.58
CA PRO A 54 26.10 -25.84 -52.60
C PRO A 54 25.86 -25.09 -51.28
N THR A 55 26.91 -24.92 -50.48
CA THR A 55 26.87 -24.23 -49.18
C THR A 55 26.97 -22.72 -49.30
N GLU A 56 27.65 -22.20 -50.34
CA GLU A 56 27.82 -20.74 -50.53
C GLU A 56 26.50 -19.99 -50.66
N PRO A 57 25.51 -20.40 -51.51
CA PRO A 57 24.24 -19.73 -51.60
C PRO A 57 23.47 -19.78 -50.28
N VAL A 58 23.57 -20.87 -49.52
CA VAL A 58 22.90 -20.98 -48.18
C VAL A 58 23.48 -19.92 -47.24
N LEU A 59 24.78 -19.73 -47.19
CA LEU A 59 25.42 -18.70 -46.37
C LEU A 59 25.03 -17.28 -46.82
N ILE A 60 24.94 -17.04 -48.15
CA ILE A 60 24.48 -15.76 -48.70
C ILE A 60 23.07 -15.43 -48.19
N VAL A 61 22.15 -16.43 -48.22
CA VAL A 61 20.79 -16.25 -47.68
C VAL A 61 20.84 -15.94 -46.17
N CYS A 62 21.68 -16.61 -45.40
CA CYS A 62 21.86 -16.29 -43.96
C CYS A 62 22.34 -14.85 -43.74
N VAL A 63 23.29 -14.36 -44.54
CA VAL A 63 23.73 -12.98 -44.49
C VAL A 63 22.61 -12.00 -44.84
N PHE A 64 21.85 -12.29 -45.89
CA PHE A 64 20.66 -11.52 -46.27
C PHE A 64 19.63 -11.48 -45.13
N MET A 65 19.34 -12.62 -44.50
CA MET A 65 18.46 -12.70 -43.31
C MET A 65 18.98 -11.86 -42.16
N ALA A 66 20.27 -11.88 -41.87
CA ALA A 66 20.87 -11.07 -40.84
C ALA A 66 20.74 -9.56 -41.12
N LEU A 67 20.98 -9.15 -42.39
CA LEU A 67 20.90 -7.74 -42.80
C LEU A 67 19.48 -7.19 -42.63
N TYR A 68 18.44 -7.88 -43.17
CA TYR A 68 17.09 -7.35 -43.01
C TYR A 68 16.59 -7.46 -41.56
N ASN A 69 17.12 -8.40 -40.76
CA ASN A 69 16.84 -8.45 -39.33
C ASN A 69 17.40 -7.24 -38.59
N LEU A 70 18.60 -6.77 -38.95
CA LEU A 70 19.16 -5.52 -38.43
C LEU A 70 18.30 -4.29 -38.81
N VAL A 71 17.78 -4.27 -40.04
CA VAL A 71 16.84 -3.22 -40.46
C VAL A 71 15.57 -3.24 -39.60
N LEU A 72 15.03 -4.41 -39.26
CA LEU A 72 13.90 -4.52 -38.36
C LEU A 72 14.22 -3.98 -36.96
N VAL A 73 15.38 -4.32 -36.40
CA VAL A 73 15.82 -3.75 -35.10
C VAL A 73 15.82 -2.23 -35.14
N TRP A 74 16.35 -1.67 -36.22
CA TRP A 74 16.40 -0.21 -36.40
C TRP A 74 14.99 0.40 -36.52
N GLN A 75 14.10 -0.23 -37.30
CA GLN A 75 12.71 0.20 -37.47
C GLN A 75 11.94 0.15 -36.16
N VAL A 76 12.11 -0.92 -35.36
CA VAL A 76 11.45 -1.08 -34.04
C VAL A 76 11.94 -0.02 -33.05
N ARG A 77 13.22 0.31 -33.07
CA ARG A 77 13.77 1.43 -32.25
C ARG A 77 13.13 2.77 -32.63
N GLY A 78 12.87 2.99 -33.93
CA GLY A 78 12.20 4.19 -34.43
C GLY A 78 10.71 4.30 -34.05
N LEU A 79 10.06 3.22 -33.63
CA LEU A 79 8.65 3.28 -33.18
C LEU A 79 8.45 4.15 -31.95
N GLY A 80 9.50 4.35 -31.11
CA GLY A 80 9.47 5.21 -29.93
C GLY A 80 9.21 6.69 -30.19
N THR A 81 9.38 7.13 -31.45
CA THR A 81 9.21 8.54 -31.85
C THR A 81 7.92 8.81 -32.62
N ILE A 82 7.08 7.78 -32.81
CA ILE A 82 5.88 7.86 -33.65
C ILE A 82 4.66 8.17 -32.79
N PRO A 83 3.76 9.10 -33.23
CA PRO A 83 2.50 9.39 -32.53
C PRO A 83 1.59 8.16 -32.42
N GLU A 84 0.86 8.03 -31.30
CA GLU A 84 0.00 6.90 -30.95
C GLU A 84 -0.87 6.32 -32.09
N PRO A 85 -1.65 7.08 -32.85
CA PRO A 85 -2.56 6.48 -33.82
C PRO A 85 -1.87 5.72 -34.95
N LEU A 86 -0.57 5.94 -35.17
CA LEU A 86 0.21 5.33 -36.25
C LEU A 86 1.06 4.12 -35.82
N VAL A 87 1.22 3.86 -34.53
CA VAL A 87 2.05 2.76 -34.04
C VAL A 87 1.47 1.41 -34.43
N ILE A 88 0.20 1.16 -34.15
CA ILE A 88 -0.46 -0.15 -34.44
C ILE A 88 -0.45 -0.48 -35.94
N PRO A 89 -0.84 0.41 -36.87
CA PRO A 89 -0.75 0.13 -38.30
C PRO A 89 0.68 -0.18 -38.77
N ARG A 90 1.69 0.56 -38.29
CA ARG A 90 3.09 0.32 -38.67
C ARG A 90 3.63 -0.99 -38.12
N VAL A 91 3.32 -1.32 -36.89
CA VAL A 91 3.72 -2.63 -36.31
C VAL A 91 3.12 -3.77 -37.15
N ARG A 92 1.86 -3.68 -37.55
CA ARG A 92 1.24 -4.69 -38.44
C ARG A 92 1.93 -4.76 -39.79
N GLN A 93 2.25 -3.62 -40.39
CA GLN A 93 2.95 -3.55 -41.67
C GLN A 93 4.34 -4.20 -41.58
N TYR A 94 5.11 -3.89 -40.53
CA TYR A 94 6.42 -4.49 -40.30
C TYR A 94 6.29 -6.01 -40.09
N THR A 95 5.37 -6.46 -39.26
CA THR A 95 5.12 -7.89 -39.04
C THR A 95 4.83 -8.60 -40.35
N TYR A 96 3.94 -8.06 -41.17
CA TYR A 96 3.56 -8.64 -42.45
C TYR A 96 4.73 -8.68 -43.43
N SER A 97 5.45 -7.58 -43.63
CA SER A 97 6.60 -7.50 -44.53
C SER A 97 7.70 -8.51 -44.18
N HIS A 98 7.97 -8.62 -42.85
CA HIS A 98 9.02 -9.49 -42.39
C HIS A 98 8.65 -10.98 -42.53
N ILE A 99 7.39 -11.37 -42.30
CA ILE A 99 6.95 -12.74 -42.53
C ILE A 99 7.06 -13.09 -44.02
N LEU A 100 6.72 -12.15 -44.91
CA LEU A 100 6.89 -12.40 -46.36
C LEU A 100 8.35 -12.55 -46.75
N LEU A 101 9.26 -11.72 -46.20
CA LEU A 101 10.69 -11.85 -46.45
C LEU A 101 11.25 -13.18 -45.92
N ASP A 102 10.82 -13.62 -44.73
CA ASP A 102 11.19 -14.92 -44.19
C ASP A 102 10.72 -16.07 -45.08
N MET A 103 9.46 -16.01 -45.58
CA MET A 103 8.92 -17.02 -46.51
C MET A 103 9.71 -17.03 -47.81
N PHE A 104 10.09 -15.89 -48.35
CA PHE A 104 10.91 -15.78 -49.55
C PHE A 104 12.32 -16.35 -49.30
N ALA A 105 12.95 -16.02 -48.18
CA ALA A 105 14.25 -16.57 -47.79
C ALA A 105 14.20 -18.09 -47.65
N LEU A 106 13.11 -18.65 -47.11
CA LEU A 106 12.90 -20.09 -46.98
C LEU A 106 12.74 -20.76 -48.37
N ILE A 107 12.04 -20.16 -49.33
CA ILE A 107 11.94 -20.70 -50.72
C ILE A 107 13.32 -20.74 -51.38
N VAL A 108 14.12 -19.68 -51.24
CA VAL A 108 15.49 -19.65 -51.79
C VAL A 108 16.39 -20.72 -51.14
N LEU A 109 16.29 -20.87 -49.82
CA LEU A 109 16.99 -21.92 -49.09
C LEU A 109 16.58 -23.33 -49.58
N LEU A 110 15.27 -23.57 -49.73
CA LEU A 110 14.76 -24.84 -50.21
C LEU A 110 15.31 -25.17 -51.61
N HIS A 111 15.36 -24.19 -52.54
CA HIS A 111 15.93 -24.39 -53.87
C HIS A 111 17.38 -24.90 -53.81
N PHE A 112 18.25 -24.27 -53.00
CA PHE A 112 19.65 -24.69 -52.90
C PHE A 112 19.91 -25.91 -52.03
N THR A 113 18.88 -26.42 -51.35
CA THR A 113 18.98 -27.55 -50.41
C THR A 113 18.05 -28.70 -50.77
N GLY A 114 17.73 -28.90 -52.06
CA GLY A 114 17.00 -30.07 -52.57
C GLY A 114 15.54 -29.82 -52.91
N GLY A 115 15.08 -28.58 -53.01
CA GLY A 115 13.76 -28.23 -53.49
C GLY A 115 12.61 -28.91 -52.72
N ILE A 116 11.70 -29.59 -53.46
CA ILE A 116 10.57 -30.33 -52.88
C ILE A 116 11.00 -31.55 -52.05
N GLU A 117 12.22 -32.02 -52.19
CA GLU A 117 12.75 -33.17 -51.47
C GLU A 117 13.29 -32.82 -50.09
N ASN A 118 13.44 -31.53 -49.81
CA ASN A 118 13.91 -31.05 -48.54
C ASN A 118 12.81 -31.16 -47.45
N PRO A 119 13.06 -31.88 -46.34
CA PRO A 119 12.09 -32.00 -45.25
C PRO A 119 11.76 -30.68 -44.57
N PHE A 120 12.61 -29.64 -44.68
CA PHE A 120 12.40 -28.31 -44.13
C PHE A 120 11.31 -27.52 -44.85
N ILE A 121 10.68 -28.06 -45.92
CA ILE A 121 9.51 -27.48 -46.58
C ILE A 121 8.35 -27.25 -45.58
N PHE A 122 8.24 -28.07 -44.54
CA PHE A 122 7.22 -27.89 -43.50
C PHE A 122 7.51 -26.78 -42.53
N PHE A 123 8.64 -26.11 -42.59
CA PHE A 123 8.95 -24.94 -41.73
C PHE A 123 8.08 -23.73 -42.02
N PHE A 124 7.36 -23.69 -43.13
CA PHE A 124 6.31 -22.71 -43.35
C PHE A 124 5.26 -22.69 -42.22
N VAL A 125 5.06 -23.85 -41.54
CA VAL A 125 4.15 -23.92 -40.38
C VAL A 125 4.52 -22.95 -39.30
N PHE A 126 5.82 -22.76 -38.97
CA PHE A 126 6.28 -21.82 -37.97
C PHE A 126 5.91 -20.38 -38.34
N HIS A 127 6.03 -20.00 -39.60
CA HIS A 127 5.66 -18.66 -40.08
C HIS A 127 4.14 -18.42 -39.94
N ILE A 128 3.32 -19.45 -40.20
CA ILE A 128 1.87 -19.37 -40.04
C ILE A 128 1.48 -19.27 -38.57
N VAL A 129 2.11 -20.04 -37.68
CA VAL A 129 1.88 -19.93 -36.22
C VAL A 129 2.24 -18.53 -35.71
N LEU A 130 3.41 -18.00 -36.09
CA LEU A 130 3.84 -16.64 -35.72
C LEU A 130 2.88 -15.56 -36.26
N ALA A 131 2.45 -15.71 -37.51
CA ALA A 131 1.48 -14.81 -38.14
C ALA A 131 0.14 -14.78 -37.37
N SER A 132 -0.33 -15.92 -36.87
CA SER A 132 -1.61 -16.05 -36.17
C SER A 132 -1.64 -15.29 -34.83
N ILE A 133 -0.48 -15.08 -34.21
CA ILE A 133 -0.35 -14.34 -32.95
C ILE A 133 -0.53 -12.82 -33.16
N GLY A 134 -0.03 -12.28 -34.27
CA GLY A 134 0.02 -10.82 -34.53
C GLY A 134 -0.99 -10.30 -35.56
N LEU A 135 -1.45 -11.15 -36.46
CA LEU A 135 -2.31 -10.76 -37.58
C LEU A 135 -3.76 -11.24 -37.42
N ASN A 136 -4.65 -10.66 -38.21
CA ASN A 136 -6.03 -11.12 -38.28
C ASN A 136 -6.12 -12.45 -39.08
N TYR A 137 -7.20 -13.24 -38.88
CA TYR A 137 -7.34 -14.55 -39.49
C TYR A 137 -7.29 -14.52 -41.06
N ARG A 138 -7.84 -13.47 -41.69
CA ARG A 138 -7.82 -13.31 -43.15
C ARG A 138 -6.40 -13.24 -43.71
N MET A 139 -5.54 -12.48 -43.01
CA MET A 139 -4.14 -12.33 -43.42
C MET A 139 -3.35 -13.63 -43.21
N VAL A 140 -3.64 -14.38 -42.17
CA VAL A 140 -2.98 -15.68 -41.93
C VAL A 140 -3.35 -16.70 -43.01
N TYR A 141 -4.63 -16.77 -43.43
CA TYR A 141 -5.04 -17.57 -44.57
C TYR A 141 -4.38 -17.14 -45.88
N LEU A 142 -4.27 -15.84 -46.12
CA LEU A 142 -3.57 -15.30 -47.28
C LEU A 142 -2.07 -15.70 -47.26
N LEU A 143 -1.39 -15.62 -46.14
CA LEU A 143 0.00 -16.04 -46.02
C LEU A 143 0.16 -17.57 -46.26
N SER A 144 -0.77 -18.39 -45.77
CA SER A 144 -0.77 -19.85 -46.08
C SER A 144 -0.92 -20.11 -47.57
N THR A 145 -1.81 -19.36 -48.24
CA THR A 145 -1.99 -19.49 -49.70
C THR A 145 -0.73 -19.04 -50.45
N ILE A 146 -0.11 -17.92 -50.04
CA ILE A 146 1.15 -17.42 -50.61
C ILE A 146 2.27 -18.48 -50.46
N ALA A 147 2.41 -19.09 -49.28
CA ALA A 147 3.41 -20.14 -49.07
C ALA A 147 3.23 -21.32 -50.03
N ILE A 148 1.98 -21.79 -50.20
CA ILE A 148 1.68 -22.89 -51.13
C ILE A 148 1.99 -22.51 -52.59
N VAL A 149 1.60 -21.27 -52.99
CA VAL A 149 1.88 -20.76 -54.34
C VAL A 149 3.38 -20.61 -54.60
N LEU A 150 4.14 -20.14 -53.64
CA LEU A 150 5.61 -20.03 -53.74
C LEU A 150 6.26 -21.41 -53.91
N VAL A 151 5.83 -22.40 -53.15
CA VAL A 151 6.33 -23.79 -53.27
C VAL A 151 5.93 -24.39 -54.62
N MET A 152 4.67 -24.21 -55.05
CA MET A 152 4.23 -24.66 -56.36
C MET A 152 5.04 -24.03 -57.50
N LEU A 153 5.32 -22.73 -57.37
CA LEU A 153 6.14 -22.02 -58.37
C LEU A 153 7.56 -22.59 -58.43
N LEU A 154 8.21 -22.78 -57.26
CA LEU A 154 9.54 -23.37 -57.18
C LEU A 154 9.56 -24.75 -57.88
N VAL A 155 8.64 -25.63 -57.45
CA VAL A 155 8.55 -26.98 -58.02
C VAL A 155 8.27 -26.95 -59.52
N GLY A 156 7.39 -26.06 -60.01
CA GLY A 156 7.09 -25.92 -61.43
C GLY A 156 8.29 -25.45 -62.24
N LEU A 157 9.06 -24.48 -61.74
CA LEU A 157 10.28 -23.98 -62.40
C LEU A 157 11.39 -25.07 -62.46
N GLU A 158 11.56 -25.82 -61.39
CA GLU A 158 12.52 -26.96 -61.37
C GLU A 158 12.05 -28.11 -62.26
N TYR A 159 10.77 -28.45 -62.25
CA TYR A 159 10.19 -29.51 -63.07
C TYR A 159 10.30 -29.23 -64.55
N THR A 160 10.04 -28.00 -64.99
CA THR A 160 10.14 -27.57 -66.40
C THR A 160 11.59 -27.31 -66.83
N GLY A 161 12.54 -27.31 -65.92
CA GLY A 161 13.95 -27.06 -66.20
C GLY A 161 14.30 -25.59 -66.44
N VAL A 162 13.41 -24.65 -66.14
CA VAL A 162 13.68 -23.19 -66.19
C VAL A 162 14.79 -22.81 -65.21
N ILE A 163 14.77 -23.44 -64.02
CA ILE A 163 15.87 -23.38 -63.06
C ILE A 163 16.43 -24.80 -62.84
N PRO A 164 17.76 -24.96 -62.66
CA PRO A 164 18.34 -26.26 -62.41
C PRO A 164 17.94 -26.75 -61.00
N HIS A 165 17.49 -28.03 -60.94
CA HIS A 165 17.26 -28.64 -59.64
C HIS A 165 18.60 -28.95 -58.94
N VAL A 166 18.71 -28.64 -57.65
CA VAL A 166 19.88 -28.96 -56.82
C VAL A 166 19.63 -30.27 -56.09
N ASN A 167 20.31 -31.33 -56.51
CA ASN A 167 20.23 -32.62 -55.84
C ASN A 167 20.97 -32.63 -54.52
N LEU A 168 20.43 -33.34 -53.54
CA LEU A 168 21.11 -33.70 -52.31
C LEU A 168 21.89 -34.99 -52.52
N GLU A 169 23.14 -34.86 -52.97
CA GLU A 169 23.99 -36.04 -53.26
C GLU A 169 24.20 -36.86 -51.98
N GLY A 170 24.04 -38.17 -52.08
CA GLY A 170 24.13 -39.07 -50.92
C GLY A 170 22.86 -39.22 -50.09
N PHE A 171 21.84 -38.36 -50.31
CA PHE A 171 20.61 -38.40 -49.52
C PHE A 171 19.37 -38.81 -50.33
N VAL A 172 19.23 -38.32 -51.58
CA VAL A 172 18.04 -38.59 -52.41
C VAL A 172 18.47 -39.00 -53.85
N LEU A 173 17.67 -39.87 -54.47
CA LEU A 173 17.92 -40.28 -55.87
C LEU A 173 17.63 -39.13 -56.84
N PRO A 174 18.51 -38.83 -57.83
CA PRO A 174 18.47 -37.63 -58.68
C PRO A 174 17.20 -37.44 -59.52
N THR A 175 16.38 -38.48 -59.73
CA THR A 175 15.16 -38.42 -60.58
C THR A 175 13.85 -38.25 -59.84
N ARG A 176 13.88 -38.26 -58.50
CA ARG A 176 12.65 -38.23 -57.66
C ARG A 176 11.89 -36.90 -57.71
N TYR A 177 12.56 -35.77 -57.90
CA TYR A 177 11.91 -34.45 -57.99
C TYR A 177 10.99 -34.30 -59.21
N ARG A 178 11.07 -35.24 -60.23
CA ARG A 178 10.22 -35.25 -61.41
C ARG A 178 9.08 -36.31 -61.33
N ASP A 179 8.92 -36.95 -60.20
CA ASP A 179 7.79 -37.90 -60.01
C ASP A 179 6.50 -37.07 -59.69
N PRO A 180 5.49 -37.06 -60.62
CA PRO A 180 4.28 -36.28 -60.45
C PRO A 180 3.45 -36.71 -59.25
N ALA A 181 3.41 -38.00 -58.95
CA ALA A 181 2.63 -38.53 -57.83
C ALA A 181 3.21 -38.08 -56.49
N ARG A 182 4.53 -38.08 -56.39
CA ARG A 182 5.23 -37.61 -55.20
C ARG A 182 5.09 -36.08 -55.02
N ILE A 183 5.26 -35.34 -56.13
CA ILE A 183 5.05 -33.87 -56.10
C ILE A 183 3.65 -33.56 -55.58
N LEU A 184 2.62 -34.20 -56.13
CA LEU A 184 1.24 -34.00 -55.72
C LEU A 184 1.03 -34.35 -54.24
N ALA A 185 1.58 -35.50 -53.81
CA ALA A 185 1.47 -35.93 -52.40
C ALA A 185 2.10 -34.95 -51.43
N VAL A 186 3.31 -34.43 -51.72
CA VAL A 186 3.99 -33.42 -50.83
C VAL A 186 3.25 -32.10 -50.82
N LEU A 187 2.77 -31.61 -52.00
CA LEU A 187 2.00 -30.38 -52.08
C LEU A 187 0.65 -30.48 -51.35
N ALA A 188 -0.04 -31.63 -51.49
CA ALA A 188 -1.29 -31.89 -50.78
C ALA A 188 -1.07 -31.97 -49.26
N ALA A 189 -0.01 -32.68 -48.84
CA ALA A 189 0.36 -32.72 -47.39
C ALA A 189 0.71 -31.33 -46.83
N LEU A 190 1.48 -30.55 -47.59
CA LEU A 190 1.82 -29.18 -47.20
C LEU A 190 0.58 -28.31 -47.10
N ALA A 191 -0.31 -28.35 -48.09
CA ALA A 191 -1.55 -27.56 -48.08
C ALA A 191 -2.44 -27.96 -46.91
N PHE A 192 -2.63 -29.27 -46.69
CA PHE A 192 -3.40 -29.75 -45.54
C PHE A 192 -2.81 -29.26 -44.20
N LEU A 193 -1.49 -29.38 -44.05
CA LEU A 193 -0.80 -28.97 -42.84
C LEU A 193 -0.89 -27.45 -42.60
N LEU A 194 -0.66 -26.62 -43.63
CA LEU A 194 -0.71 -25.17 -43.52
C LEU A 194 -2.12 -24.67 -43.22
N TYR A 195 -3.14 -25.15 -43.94
CA TYR A 195 -4.52 -24.74 -43.67
C TYR A 195 -5.04 -25.31 -42.36
N GLY A 196 -4.69 -26.55 -42.00
CA GLY A 196 -5.02 -27.12 -40.68
C GLY A 196 -4.40 -26.31 -39.53
N THR A 197 -3.10 -25.97 -39.65
CA THR A 197 -2.42 -25.12 -38.68
C THR A 197 -3.06 -23.74 -38.61
N THR A 198 -3.38 -23.14 -39.76
CA THR A 198 -4.06 -21.83 -39.81
C THR A 198 -5.39 -21.84 -39.06
N TYR A 199 -6.20 -22.89 -39.33
CA TYR A 199 -7.49 -23.04 -38.64
C TYR A 199 -7.33 -23.15 -37.13
N VAL A 200 -6.50 -24.08 -36.68
CA VAL A 200 -6.29 -24.30 -35.24
C VAL A 200 -5.71 -23.05 -34.54
N THR A 201 -4.64 -22.47 -35.11
CA THR A 201 -3.96 -21.32 -34.47
C THR A 201 -4.82 -20.06 -34.46
N THR A 202 -5.58 -19.81 -35.54
CA THR A 202 -6.48 -18.63 -35.57
C THR A 202 -7.69 -18.82 -34.65
N ALA A 203 -8.22 -20.03 -34.50
CA ALA A 203 -9.29 -20.35 -33.56
C ALA A 203 -8.83 -20.13 -32.10
N VAL A 204 -7.68 -20.72 -31.74
CA VAL A 204 -7.09 -20.56 -30.40
C VAL A 204 -6.75 -19.07 -30.10
N ALA A 205 -6.10 -18.37 -31.05
CA ALA A 205 -5.79 -16.96 -30.90
C ALA A 205 -7.05 -16.08 -30.76
N GLY A 206 -8.13 -16.45 -31.44
CA GLY A 206 -9.44 -15.80 -31.33
C GLY A 206 -10.05 -15.95 -29.94
N GLU A 207 -10.06 -17.18 -29.41
CA GLU A 207 -10.60 -17.48 -28.07
C GLU A 207 -9.77 -16.81 -26.96
N LEU A 208 -8.44 -16.84 -27.08
CA LEU A 208 -7.57 -16.17 -26.12
C LEU A 208 -7.82 -14.65 -26.10
N ARG A 209 -7.96 -14.02 -27.26
CA ARG A 209 -8.29 -12.57 -27.34
C ARG A 209 -9.64 -12.25 -26.73
N LYS A 210 -10.64 -13.12 -26.94
CA LYS A 210 -11.96 -12.96 -26.33
C LYS A 210 -11.89 -13.03 -24.80
N ARG A 211 -11.19 -14.03 -24.26
CA ARG A 211 -10.99 -14.18 -22.81
C ARG A 211 -10.23 -12.99 -22.20
N GLN A 212 -9.18 -12.52 -22.86
CA GLN A 212 -8.46 -11.33 -22.40
C GLN A 212 -9.38 -10.10 -22.29
N ARG A 213 -10.22 -9.85 -23.30
CA ARG A 213 -11.18 -8.73 -23.25
C ARG A 213 -12.17 -8.88 -22.10
N GLN A 214 -12.69 -10.08 -21.86
CA GLN A 214 -13.61 -10.34 -20.73
C GLN A 214 -12.94 -10.08 -19.37
N VAL A 215 -11.67 -10.48 -19.21
CA VAL A 215 -10.91 -10.24 -17.98
C VAL A 215 -10.69 -8.74 -17.75
N VAL A 216 -10.33 -7.99 -18.81
CA VAL A 216 -10.14 -6.53 -18.70
C VAL A 216 -11.46 -5.85 -18.31
N GLU A 217 -12.56 -6.18 -19.01
CA GLU A 217 -13.89 -5.61 -18.72
C GLU A 217 -14.36 -5.92 -17.27
N LEU A 218 -14.16 -7.17 -16.82
CA LEU A 218 -14.49 -7.56 -15.46
C LEU A 218 -13.66 -6.79 -14.42
N ARG A 219 -12.36 -6.61 -14.71
CA ARG A 219 -11.47 -5.85 -13.84
C ARG A 219 -11.89 -4.37 -13.73
N GLU A 220 -12.25 -3.76 -14.85
CA GLU A 220 -12.75 -2.37 -14.87
C GLU A 220 -14.03 -2.21 -14.05
N ARG A 221 -14.97 -3.15 -14.20
CA ARG A 221 -16.22 -3.15 -13.40
C ARG A 221 -15.94 -3.29 -11.90
N LEU A 222 -15.06 -4.24 -11.52
CA LEU A 222 -14.68 -4.42 -10.11
C LEU A 222 -13.98 -3.19 -9.52
N LEU A 223 -13.11 -2.55 -10.31
CA LEU A 223 -12.44 -1.32 -9.87
C LEU A 223 -13.47 -0.18 -9.67
N ALA A 224 -14.40 0.01 -10.61
CA ALA A 224 -15.45 1.02 -10.49
C ALA A 224 -16.35 0.78 -9.27
N GLU A 225 -16.75 -0.48 -9.01
CA GLU A 225 -17.54 -0.87 -7.83
C GLU A 225 -16.77 -0.55 -6.54
N LYS A 226 -15.51 -0.96 -6.44
CA LYS A 226 -14.67 -0.71 -5.26
C LYS A 226 -14.39 0.76 -5.01
N THR A 227 -14.20 1.53 -6.09
CA THR A 227 -14.04 2.98 -5.97
C THR A 227 -15.31 3.63 -5.41
N GLY A 228 -16.48 3.23 -5.91
CA GLY A 228 -17.77 3.72 -5.41
C GLY A 228 -18.06 3.32 -3.94
N GLU A 229 -17.65 2.12 -3.50
CA GLU A 229 -17.74 1.72 -2.10
C GLU A 229 -16.84 2.58 -1.20
N LEU A 230 -15.58 2.82 -1.65
CA LEU A 230 -14.62 3.66 -0.91
C LEU A 230 -15.12 5.11 -0.77
N GLU A 231 -15.68 5.68 -1.83
CA GLU A 231 -16.25 7.04 -1.79
C GLU A 231 -17.42 7.14 -0.80
N ARG A 232 -18.30 6.15 -0.80
CA ARG A 232 -19.43 6.09 0.17
C ARG A 232 -18.92 5.97 1.61
N ALA A 233 -18.01 5.04 1.88
CA ALA A 233 -17.42 4.87 3.20
C ALA A 233 -16.67 6.13 3.68
N SER A 234 -15.92 6.79 2.78
CA SER A 234 -15.25 8.05 3.08
C SER A 234 -16.24 9.19 3.42
N GLY A 235 -17.35 9.27 2.67
CA GLY A 235 -18.42 10.23 2.95
C GLY A 235 -19.12 9.98 4.30
N GLU A 236 -19.35 8.70 4.63
CA GLU A 236 -19.95 8.31 5.91
C GLU A 236 -19.04 8.65 7.10
N ILE A 237 -17.73 8.38 6.98
CA ILE A 237 -16.73 8.77 7.99
C ILE A 237 -16.72 10.29 8.17
N ALA A 238 -16.69 11.07 7.09
CA ALA A 238 -16.68 12.53 7.16
C ALA A 238 -17.94 13.08 7.86
N ASN A 239 -19.11 12.51 7.59
CA ASN A 239 -20.36 12.88 8.26
C ASN A 239 -20.32 12.58 9.76
N LEU A 240 -19.83 11.39 10.15
CA LEU A 240 -19.70 11.01 11.55
C LEU A 240 -18.71 11.91 12.30
N GLU A 241 -17.61 12.29 11.67
CA GLU A 241 -16.63 13.23 12.24
C GLU A 241 -17.24 14.64 12.43
N GLU A 242 -18.06 15.09 11.47
CA GLU A 242 -18.76 16.37 11.59
C GLU A 242 -19.80 16.34 12.72
N GLU A 243 -20.62 15.28 12.80
CA GLU A 243 -21.59 15.11 13.88
C GLU A 243 -20.91 15.06 15.24
N ARG A 244 -19.81 14.30 15.37
CA ARG A 244 -18.99 14.26 16.59
C ARG A 244 -18.47 15.65 16.96
N SER A 245 -17.98 16.39 15.99
CA SER A 245 -17.47 17.76 16.22
C SER A 245 -18.58 18.72 16.64
N ARG A 246 -19.77 18.61 16.09
CA ARG A 246 -20.95 19.40 16.51
C ARG A 246 -21.36 19.06 17.94
N PHE A 247 -21.41 17.76 18.28
CA PHE A 247 -21.74 17.30 19.62
C PHE A 247 -20.76 17.81 20.68
N LEU A 248 -19.45 17.73 20.39
CA LEU A 248 -18.41 18.23 21.30
C LEU A 248 -18.52 19.75 21.50
N ARG A 249 -18.80 20.53 20.45
CA ARG A 249 -19.06 21.96 20.56
C ARG A 249 -20.28 22.26 21.40
N PHE A 250 -21.37 21.53 21.21
CA PHE A 250 -22.59 21.69 21.98
C PHE A 250 -22.34 21.44 23.48
N ILE A 251 -21.64 20.35 23.82
CA ILE A 251 -21.26 20.09 25.23
C ILE A 251 -20.42 21.25 25.79
N GLY A 252 -19.45 21.76 25.02
CA GLY A 252 -18.60 22.86 25.42
C GLY A 252 -19.41 24.12 25.75
N ILE A 253 -20.38 24.50 24.92
CA ILE A 253 -21.25 25.67 25.14
C ILE A 253 -22.16 25.44 26.36
N ALA A 254 -22.87 24.30 26.41
CA ALA A 254 -23.79 23.97 27.49
C ALA A 254 -23.09 23.97 28.88
N ALA A 255 -21.90 23.36 28.95
CA ALA A 255 -21.12 23.30 30.18
C ALA A 255 -20.62 24.70 30.61
N HIS A 256 -20.20 25.56 29.65
CA HIS A 256 -19.83 26.94 29.93
C HIS A 256 -21.02 27.73 30.53
N ASP A 257 -22.20 27.59 29.91
CA ASP A 257 -23.40 28.34 30.33
C ASP A 257 -23.96 27.84 31.65
N LEU A 258 -23.73 26.59 32.02
CA LEU A 258 -24.05 26.05 33.35
C LEU A 258 -23.05 26.52 34.44
N LYS A 259 -21.80 26.72 34.09
CA LYS A 259 -20.76 27.12 35.05
C LYS A 259 -21.00 28.50 35.66
N ALA A 260 -21.42 29.45 34.83
CA ALA A 260 -21.60 30.86 35.28
C ALA A 260 -22.65 31.01 36.41
N PRO A 261 -23.90 30.50 36.27
CA PRO A 261 -24.90 30.62 37.33
C PRO A 261 -24.53 29.84 38.59
N LEU A 262 -23.90 28.67 38.46
CA LEU A 262 -23.46 27.90 39.64
C LEU A 262 -22.35 28.60 40.40
N THR A 263 -21.42 29.27 39.69
CA THR A 263 -20.40 30.12 40.36
C THR A 263 -21.02 31.31 41.11
N ALA A 264 -22.06 31.92 40.54
CA ALA A 264 -22.80 32.99 41.21
C ALA A 264 -23.47 32.48 42.48
N ILE A 265 -24.16 31.34 42.42
CA ILE A 265 -24.80 30.69 43.59
C ILE A 265 -23.76 30.37 44.66
N GLN A 266 -22.61 29.82 44.26
CA GLN A 266 -21.48 29.55 45.18
C GLN A 266 -21.04 30.84 45.90
N GLY A 267 -20.92 31.95 45.16
CA GLY A 267 -20.59 33.26 45.74
C GLY A 267 -21.58 33.69 46.78
N PHE A 268 -22.90 33.56 46.55
CA PHE A 268 -23.93 33.87 47.51
C PHE A 268 -23.84 33.00 48.78
N LEU A 269 -23.56 31.72 48.62
CA LEU A 269 -23.39 30.82 49.76
C LEU A 269 -22.17 31.20 50.61
N TRP A 270 -21.07 31.65 49.99
CA TRP A 270 -19.89 32.13 50.72
C TRP A 270 -20.16 33.42 51.49
N VAL A 271 -20.91 34.36 50.90
CA VAL A 271 -21.32 35.60 51.60
C VAL A 271 -22.16 35.26 52.84
N MET A 272 -23.07 34.29 52.71
CA MET A 272 -23.89 33.86 53.86
C MET A 272 -23.09 33.14 54.95
N LEU A 273 -22.19 32.21 54.54
CA LEU A 273 -21.33 31.46 55.46
C LEU A 273 -20.30 32.34 56.12
N GLY A 274 -19.85 33.39 55.43
CA GLY A 274 -18.90 34.42 55.99
C GLY A 274 -19.54 35.40 56.94
N GLY A 275 -20.85 35.30 57.21
CA GLY A 275 -21.54 36.21 58.12
C GLY A 275 -21.86 37.60 57.56
N PHE A 276 -21.55 37.87 56.26
CA PHE A 276 -21.81 39.17 55.64
C PHE A 276 -23.33 39.44 55.40
N ALA A 277 -24.14 38.44 55.49
CA ALA A 277 -25.63 38.53 55.32
C ALA A 277 -26.36 38.52 56.66
N GLY A 278 -25.66 38.61 57.78
CA GLY A 278 -26.22 38.53 59.15
C GLY A 278 -25.91 37.19 59.84
N GLU A 279 -26.30 37.05 61.10
CA GLU A 279 -26.06 35.85 61.89
C GLU A 279 -26.90 34.70 61.38
N ILE A 280 -26.29 33.51 61.28
CA ILE A 280 -26.94 32.29 60.87
C ILE A 280 -26.91 31.25 62.01
N SER A 281 -27.98 30.51 62.19
CA SER A 281 -28.03 29.42 63.16
C SER A 281 -27.13 28.24 62.69
N GLU A 282 -26.69 27.41 63.64
CA GLU A 282 -25.91 26.19 63.34
C GLU A 282 -26.59 25.24 62.35
N LYS A 283 -27.92 25.16 62.40
CA LYS A 283 -28.71 24.35 61.44
C LYS A 283 -28.62 24.95 60.03
N GLN A 284 -28.75 26.29 59.91
CA GLN A 284 -28.60 26.98 58.60
C GLN A 284 -27.15 26.87 58.08
N LYS A 285 -26.15 27.04 58.92
CA LYS A 285 -24.74 26.85 58.54
C LYS A 285 -24.49 25.45 57.96
N ASN A 286 -24.97 24.41 58.64
CA ASN A 286 -24.81 23.03 58.17
C ASN A 286 -25.50 22.82 56.82
N MET A 287 -26.68 23.40 56.56
CA MET A 287 -27.38 23.33 55.28
C MET A 287 -26.60 24.05 54.18
N LEU A 288 -26.09 25.24 54.46
CA LEU A 288 -25.30 26.03 53.51
C LEU A 288 -23.99 25.33 53.15
N GLU A 289 -23.26 24.76 54.11
CA GLU A 289 -22.06 23.95 53.88
C GLU A 289 -22.32 22.73 53.04
N ARG A 290 -23.45 22.04 53.25
CA ARG A 290 -23.89 20.92 52.43
C ARG A 290 -24.19 21.37 50.97
N SER A 291 -24.86 22.50 50.81
CA SER A 291 -25.20 23.10 49.53
C SER A 291 -23.91 23.51 48.77
N THR A 292 -22.97 24.13 49.47
CA THR A 292 -21.66 24.54 48.91
C THR A 292 -20.87 23.32 48.42
N ARG A 293 -20.87 22.22 49.18
CA ARG A 293 -20.23 20.94 48.74
C ARG A 293 -20.88 20.42 47.45
N ARG A 294 -22.20 20.45 47.36
CA ARG A 294 -22.92 20.00 46.16
C ARG A 294 -22.64 20.85 44.93
N ILE A 295 -22.59 22.17 45.10
CA ILE A 295 -22.24 23.07 44.01
C ILE A 295 -20.79 22.85 43.55
N ASN A 296 -19.87 22.64 44.49
CA ASN A 296 -18.48 22.30 44.15
C ASN A 296 -18.36 20.98 43.36
N GLU A 297 -19.12 19.95 43.78
CA GLU A 297 -19.18 18.70 43.04
C GLU A 297 -19.70 18.91 41.62
N LEU A 298 -20.74 19.72 41.41
CA LEU A 298 -21.28 20.05 40.09
C LEU A 298 -20.30 20.86 39.24
N LEU A 299 -19.65 21.88 39.81
CA LEU A 299 -18.66 22.70 39.12
C LEU A 299 -17.44 21.86 38.66
N THR A 300 -17.02 20.90 39.49
CA THR A 300 -15.99 19.94 39.11
C THR A 300 -16.44 19.07 37.92
N LEU A 301 -17.65 18.53 37.97
CA LEU A 301 -18.22 17.71 36.90
C LEU A 301 -18.32 18.50 35.58
N ILE A 302 -18.76 19.74 35.63
CA ILE A 302 -18.83 20.64 34.47
C ILE A 302 -17.43 20.94 33.93
N SER A 303 -16.44 21.16 34.81
CA SER A 303 -15.06 21.37 34.39
C SER A 303 -14.48 20.15 33.69
N ASP A 304 -14.73 18.97 34.25
CA ASP A 304 -14.34 17.68 33.67
C ASP A 304 -14.97 17.45 32.27
N LEU A 305 -16.25 17.81 32.11
CA LEU A 305 -16.93 17.75 30.81
C LEU A 305 -16.36 18.73 29.78
N LEU A 306 -15.92 19.91 30.20
CA LEU A 306 -15.28 20.91 29.33
C LEU A 306 -13.88 20.46 28.86
N ASP A 307 -13.20 19.62 29.62
CA ASP A 307 -11.87 19.16 29.29
C ASP A 307 -11.87 18.20 28.11
N ILE A 308 -12.91 17.38 27.94
CA ILE A 308 -13.03 16.42 26.84
C ILE A 308 -12.96 17.11 25.47
N PRO A 309 -13.82 18.09 25.13
CA PRO A 309 -13.73 18.79 23.83
C PRO A 309 -12.37 19.48 23.61
N ARG A 310 -11.82 20.10 24.65
CA ARG A 310 -10.53 20.82 24.55
C ARG A 310 -9.35 19.92 24.22
N ILE A 311 -9.34 18.71 24.79
CA ILE A 311 -8.29 17.73 24.52
C ILE A 311 -8.48 17.17 23.10
N GLU A 312 -9.69 16.80 22.72
CA GLU A 312 -9.99 16.20 21.41
C GLU A 312 -9.81 17.17 20.24
N THR A 313 -10.07 18.45 20.43
CA THR A 313 -9.83 19.47 19.39
C THR A 313 -8.36 19.90 19.28
N GLY A 314 -7.46 19.30 20.05
CA GLY A 314 -6.03 19.60 20.01
C GLY A 314 -5.64 20.95 20.63
N GLN A 315 -6.54 21.65 21.31
CA GLN A 315 -6.23 22.92 22.00
C GLN A 315 -5.13 22.74 23.04
N LEU A 316 -5.03 21.56 23.64
CA LEU A 316 -3.98 21.24 24.59
C LEU A 316 -2.57 21.35 23.98
N VAL A 317 -2.40 21.05 22.71
CA VAL A 317 -1.10 21.11 22.01
C VAL A 317 -0.59 22.56 21.95
N GLN A 318 -1.48 23.52 21.86
CA GLN A 318 -1.12 24.96 21.83
C GLN A 318 -0.60 25.48 23.18
N GLU A 319 -0.93 24.79 24.27
CA GLU A 319 -0.49 25.15 25.63
C GLU A 319 0.86 24.51 26.02
N MET A 320 1.44 23.68 25.19
CA MET A 320 2.65 22.91 25.50
C MET A 320 3.90 23.82 25.60
N LYS A 321 4.51 23.83 26.77
CA LYS A 321 5.75 24.57 27.13
C LYS A 321 6.74 23.62 27.81
N ASP A 322 7.92 24.12 28.12
CA ASP A 322 8.89 23.37 28.92
C ASP A 322 8.45 23.39 30.40
N VAL A 323 8.02 22.21 30.88
CA VAL A 323 7.46 22.03 32.23
C VAL A 323 8.43 21.25 33.11
N SER A 324 8.58 21.71 34.37
CA SER A 324 9.24 20.96 35.42
C SER A 324 8.25 20.02 36.08
N LEU A 325 8.42 18.69 35.80
CA LEU A 325 7.58 17.64 36.42
C LEU A 325 7.68 17.69 37.95
N ARG A 326 8.88 17.88 38.48
CA ARG A 326 9.09 17.99 39.95
C ARG A 326 8.17 19.07 40.56
N LYS A 327 8.08 20.25 39.91
CA LYS A 327 7.21 21.33 40.38
C LYS A 327 5.74 20.94 40.31
N ALA A 328 5.29 20.40 39.14
CA ALA A 328 3.89 20.04 38.96
C ALA A 328 3.42 18.94 39.95
N ILE A 329 4.26 17.95 40.22
CA ILE A 329 3.96 16.92 41.22
C ILE A 329 3.96 17.49 42.63
N LYS A 330 4.95 18.35 42.97
CA LYS A 330 5.04 18.94 44.28
C LYS A 330 3.84 19.87 44.61
N ASP A 331 3.47 20.73 43.66
CA ASP A 331 2.30 21.61 43.79
C ASP A 331 1.00 20.81 43.98
N SER A 332 0.87 19.66 43.33
CA SER A 332 -0.25 18.71 43.52
C SER A 332 -0.23 18.06 44.92
N LEU A 333 0.94 17.62 45.40
CA LEU A 333 1.09 17.02 46.72
C LEU A 333 0.86 17.99 47.87
N ASP A 334 1.34 19.24 47.73
CA ASP A 334 1.15 20.29 48.72
C ASP A 334 -0.35 20.55 48.93
N THR A 335 -1.15 20.55 47.88
CA THR A 335 -2.61 20.72 47.95
C THR A 335 -3.31 19.55 48.65
N GLN A 336 -2.80 18.34 48.54
CA GLN A 336 -3.45 17.12 49.07
C GLN A 336 -2.85 16.65 50.40
N SER A 337 -1.72 17.22 50.84
CA SER A 337 -0.99 16.80 52.03
C SER A 337 -1.79 16.96 53.33
N SER A 338 -2.62 18.01 53.44
CA SER A 338 -3.50 18.22 54.60
C SER A 338 -4.54 17.10 54.70
N LEU A 339 -5.17 16.70 53.59
CA LEU A 339 -6.18 15.67 53.57
C LEU A 339 -5.60 14.27 53.94
N ALA A 340 -4.39 13.96 53.44
CA ALA A 340 -3.69 12.76 53.80
C ALA A 340 -3.35 12.70 55.32
N ARG A 341 -2.92 13.83 55.89
CA ARG A 341 -2.64 13.95 57.34
C ARG A 341 -3.89 13.82 58.20
N GLU A 342 -4.99 14.44 57.79
CA GLU A 342 -6.28 14.32 58.49
C GLU A 342 -6.79 12.87 58.53
N LYS A 343 -6.52 12.10 57.48
CA LYS A 343 -6.81 10.66 57.42
C LYS A 343 -5.74 9.79 58.14
N GLY A 344 -4.67 10.35 58.64
CA GLY A 344 -3.57 9.59 59.28
C GLY A 344 -2.70 8.75 58.31
N LEU A 345 -2.77 9.06 57.02
CA LEU A 345 -2.01 8.32 56.00
C LEU A 345 -0.54 8.78 55.95
N LYS A 346 0.38 7.82 55.76
CA LYS A 346 1.80 8.09 55.55
C LYS A 346 2.06 8.42 54.09
N LEU A 347 2.46 9.65 53.79
CA LEU A 347 2.81 10.09 52.42
C LEU A 347 4.32 10.01 52.23
N LYS A 348 4.80 9.15 51.34
CA LYS A 348 6.21 8.98 50.97
C LYS A 348 6.42 9.56 49.57
N VAL A 349 7.45 10.39 49.39
CA VAL A 349 7.72 11.07 48.13
C VAL A 349 9.17 10.82 47.72
N GLU A 350 9.34 10.14 46.63
CA GLU A 350 10.63 9.72 46.05
C GLU A 350 10.80 10.40 44.66
N ILE A 351 11.28 11.65 44.63
CA ILE A 351 11.47 12.43 43.41
C ILE A 351 12.94 12.80 43.27
N PRO A 352 13.67 12.34 42.26
CA PRO A 352 15.07 12.66 42.03
C PRO A 352 15.30 14.16 41.84
N GLU A 353 16.47 14.66 42.25
CA GLU A 353 16.93 15.99 41.91
C GLU A 353 17.41 16.03 40.46
N GLY A 354 17.06 17.06 39.69
CA GLY A 354 17.57 17.21 38.35
C GLY A 354 16.75 16.55 37.23
N LEU A 355 15.47 16.22 37.48
CA LEU A 355 14.59 15.71 36.41
C LEU A 355 14.57 16.66 35.19
N PRO A 356 14.60 16.09 33.98
CA PRO A 356 14.53 16.90 32.75
C PRO A 356 13.17 17.60 32.63
N LYS A 357 13.19 18.80 32.03
CA LYS A 357 11.94 19.43 31.58
C LYS A 357 11.33 18.65 30.47
N ILE A 358 10.02 18.51 30.49
CA ILE A 358 9.25 17.88 29.41
C ILE A 358 8.43 18.90 28.65
N LYS A 359 8.03 18.61 27.42
CA LYS A 359 7.05 19.43 26.70
C LYS A 359 5.65 19.08 27.19
N GLY A 360 4.91 20.05 27.68
CA GLY A 360 3.58 19.83 28.22
C GLY A 360 2.86 21.08 28.71
N SER A 361 1.63 20.90 29.17
CA SER A 361 0.85 21.89 29.89
C SER A 361 0.97 21.63 31.39
N ALA A 362 1.55 22.61 32.14
CA ALA A 362 1.79 22.46 33.58
C ALA A 362 0.48 22.24 34.35
N SER A 363 -0.58 22.99 34.02
CA SER A 363 -1.89 22.91 34.67
C SER A 363 -2.54 21.54 34.44
N ARG A 364 -2.44 21.00 33.23
CA ARG A 364 -3.02 19.71 32.89
C ARG A 364 -2.30 18.53 33.52
N LEU A 365 -0.97 18.58 33.56
CA LEU A 365 -0.18 17.56 34.28
C LEU A 365 -0.44 17.64 35.79
N GLN A 366 -0.56 18.82 36.35
CA GLN A 366 -0.95 19.00 37.75
C GLN A 366 -2.35 18.37 38.01
N GLN A 367 -3.31 18.56 37.10
CA GLN A 367 -4.63 17.94 37.17
C GLN A 367 -4.54 16.40 37.21
N VAL A 368 -3.70 15.82 36.36
CA VAL A 368 -3.46 14.34 36.36
C VAL A 368 -2.92 13.91 37.74
N PHE A 369 -1.87 14.53 38.22
CA PHE A 369 -1.26 14.16 39.52
C PHE A 369 -2.24 14.35 40.67
N THR A 370 -2.96 15.49 40.72
CA THR A 370 -3.98 15.76 41.73
C THR A 370 -5.07 14.72 41.73
N ASN A 371 -5.57 14.30 40.52
CA ASN A 371 -6.59 13.25 40.42
C ASN A 371 -6.08 11.88 40.91
N LEU A 372 -4.89 11.47 40.51
CA LEU A 372 -4.33 10.17 40.91
C LEU A 372 -3.99 10.13 42.41
N VAL A 373 -3.42 11.21 42.96
CA VAL A 373 -3.13 11.30 44.41
C VAL A 373 -4.43 11.36 45.23
N ASN A 374 -5.43 12.12 44.78
CA ASN A 374 -6.73 12.15 45.43
C ASN A 374 -7.43 10.81 45.44
N ASN A 375 -7.36 10.05 44.35
CA ASN A 375 -7.85 8.68 44.30
C ASN A 375 -7.13 7.78 45.32
N ALA A 376 -5.80 7.85 45.38
CA ALA A 376 -5.02 7.11 46.37
C ALA A 376 -5.42 7.44 47.79
N ILE A 377 -5.61 8.75 48.15
CA ILE A 377 -6.07 9.16 49.48
C ILE A 377 -7.51 8.72 49.76
N THR A 378 -8.37 8.81 48.76
CA THR A 378 -9.78 8.49 48.92
C THR A 378 -9.99 7.00 49.21
N TYR A 379 -9.29 6.14 48.49
CA TYR A 379 -9.48 4.70 48.52
C TYR A 379 -8.51 3.96 49.45
N THR A 380 -7.71 4.69 50.19
CA THR A 380 -6.88 4.14 51.28
C THR A 380 -7.48 4.55 52.63
N PRO A 381 -8.16 3.64 53.35
CA PRO A 381 -8.69 3.94 54.69
C PRO A 381 -7.56 4.13 55.69
N GLU A 382 -6.56 3.26 55.67
CA GLU A 382 -5.39 3.26 56.56
C GLU A 382 -4.15 2.76 55.79
N GLY A 383 -2.97 3.27 56.13
CA GLY A 383 -1.71 2.83 55.54
C GLY A 383 -0.86 3.94 54.94
N SER A 384 -0.41 3.73 53.67
CA SER A 384 0.54 4.65 53.03
C SER A 384 0.30 4.86 51.56
N ILE A 385 0.73 6.03 51.09
CA ILE A 385 0.76 6.41 49.71
C ILE A 385 2.20 6.72 49.33
N THR A 386 2.72 6.17 48.26
CA THR A 386 4.08 6.44 47.78
C THR A 386 3.99 7.03 46.36
N VAL A 387 4.61 8.18 46.16
CA VAL A 387 4.79 8.80 44.85
C VAL A 387 6.25 8.68 44.46
N ARG A 388 6.53 7.91 43.41
CA ARG A 388 7.88 7.65 42.91
C ARG A 388 8.03 8.19 41.50
N VAL A 389 9.16 8.82 41.22
CA VAL A 389 9.52 9.27 39.88
C VAL A 389 10.87 8.69 39.49
N GLU A 390 10.93 8.13 38.31
CA GLU A 390 12.15 7.54 37.76
C GLU A 390 12.47 8.14 36.39
N GLU A 391 13.70 8.63 36.21
CA GLU A 391 14.18 9.06 34.91
C GLU A 391 14.65 7.84 34.09
N ARG A 392 14.03 7.61 32.94
CA ARG A 392 14.38 6.55 31.98
C ARG A 392 15.09 7.12 30.75
N PRO A 393 15.71 6.31 29.89
CA PRO A 393 16.43 6.82 28.72
C PRO A 393 15.57 7.67 27.78
N LYS A 394 14.31 7.30 27.55
CA LYS A 394 13.39 7.95 26.57
C LYS A 394 12.29 8.79 27.21
N ASP A 395 11.94 8.50 28.44
CA ASP A 395 10.80 9.08 29.17
C ASP A 395 11.10 9.27 30.66
N VAL A 396 10.14 9.84 31.36
CA VAL A 396 10.08 9.90 32.81
C VAL A 396 8.88 9.06 33.25
N LEU A 397 9.11 8.06 34.09
CA LEU A 397 8.08 7.26 34.74
C LEU A 397 7.64 7.94 36.04
N VAL A 398 6.34 8.04 36.25
CA VAL A 398 5.73 8.47 37.52
C VAL A 398 4.82 7.34 38.01
N GLU A 399 5.02 6.91 39.24
CA GLU A 399 4.23 5.86 39.89
C GLU A 399 3.58 6.43 41.15
N ILE A 400 2.29 6.17 41.31
CA ILE A 400 1.50 6.50 42.50
C ILE A 400 0.94 5.19 43.03
N MET A 401 1.42 4.78 44.20
CA MET A 401 1.15 3.51 44.81
C MET A 401 0.43 3.72 46.12
N ASP A 402 -0.66 3.03 46.37
CA ASP A 402 -1.42 3.05 47.61
C ASP A 402 -1.55 1.64 48.19
N THR A 403 -1.84 1.58 49.48
CA THR A 403 -2.11 0.34 50.24
C THR A 403 -3.60 0.18 50.53
N GLY A 404 -4.45 0.75 49.64
CA GLY A 404 -5.89 0.81 49.80
C GLY A 404 -6.63 -0.48 49.48
N ILE A 405 -7.93 -0.34 49.20
CA ILE A 405 -8.85 -1.44 48.95
C ILE A 405 -8.58 -2.22 47.65
N GLY A 406 -7.75 -1.68 46.76
CA GLY A 406 -7.49 -2.24 45.44
C GLY A 406 -8.68 -2.10 44.47
N ILE A 407 -8.51 -2.70 43.30
CA ILE A 407 -9.50 -2.70 42.20
C ILE A 407 -9.81 -4.13 41.80
N PRO A 408 -11.09 -4.52 41.68
CA PRO A 408 -11.47 -5.87 41.21
C PRO A 408 -10.93 -6.12 39.80
N ALA A 409 -10.48 -7.36 39.52
CA ALA A 409 -9.91 -7.74 38.24
C ALA A 409 -10.89 -7.56 37.08
N GLU A 410 -12.20 -7.74 37.30
CA GLU A 410 -13.26 -7.54 36.33
C GLU A 410 -13.46 -6.09 35.93
N ASP A 411 -13.09 -5.13 36.79
CA ASP A 411 -13.25 -3.69 36.56
C ASP A 411 -12.03 -3.08 35.83
N MET A 412 -10.86 -3.73 35.90
CA MET A 412 -9.60 -3.22 35.36
C MET A 412 -9.67 -2.81 33.88
N PRO A 413 -10.28 -3.58 32.94
CA PRO A 413 -10.34 -3.22 31.53
C PRO A 413 -11.12 -1.92 31.27
N ARG A 414 -12.09 -1.60 32.13
CA ARG A 414 -13.02 -0.50 31.96
C ARG A 414 -12.66 0.77 32.76
N LEU A 415 -11.64 0.69 33.57
CA LEU A 415 -11.29 1.73 34.56
C LEU A 415 -11.05 3.13 33.95
N PHE A 416 -10.62 3.18 32.68
CA PHE A 416 -10.39 4.43 31.96
C PHE A 416 -11.54 4.80 31.01
N GLU A 417 -12.69 4.12 31.07
CA GLU A 417 -13.90 4.51 30.34
C GLU A 417 -14.56 5.73 31.01
N ASP A 418 -15.25 6.55 30.21
CA ASP A 418 -15.98 7.73 30.72
C ASP A 418 -17.14 7.26 31.61
N PHE A 419 -17.30 7.92 32.77
CA PHE A 419 -18.34 7.63 33.78
C PHE A 419 -18.24 6.26 34.46
N PHE A 420 -17.19 5.51 34.20
CA PHE A 420 -17.00 4.20 34.83
C PHE A 420 -16.49 4.34 36.28
N ARG A 421 -16.99 3.44 37.15
CA ARG A 421 -16.59 3.33 38.55
C ARG A 421 -16.48 1.87 38.95
N ALA A 422 -15.45 1.52 39.70
CA ALA A 422 -15.26 0.17 40.18
C ALA A 422 -16.39 -0.27 41.12
N SER A 423 -16.77 -1.54 41.07
CA SER A 423 -17.91 -2.12 41.76
C SER A 423 -17.75 -2.13 43.29
N ASN A 424 -16.52 -2.10 43.80
CA ASN A 424 -16.19 -2.13 45.23
C ASN A 424 -16.13 -0.75 45.88
N VAL A 425 -16.65 0.33 45.21
CA VAL A 425 -16.51 1.71 45.66
C VAL A 425 -17.86 2.33 46.00
N GLU A 426 -18.08 2.72 47.24
CA GLU A 426 -19.25 3.46 47.70
C GLU A 426 -19.06 4.99 47.65
N VAL A 427 -17.82 5.48 47.58
CA VAL A 427 -17.50 6.89 47.61
C VAL A 427 -17.95 7.59 46.33
N LYS A 428 -18.71 8.70 46.44
CA LYS A 428 -19.22 9.47 45.30
C LYS A 428 -18.10 10.10 44.49
N GLY A 429 -18.18 9.94 43.14
CA GLY A 429 -17.25 10.56 42.19
C GLY A 429 -17.89 10.62 40.80
N THR A 430 -17.33 11.44 39.90
CA THR A 430 -17.84 11.68 38.53
C THR A 430 -17.59 10.50 37.59
N GLY A 431 -16.57 9.68 37.86
CA GLY A 431 -16.10 8.63 36.95
C GLY A 431 -15.34 9.17 35.74
N LEU A 432 -15.08 10.50 35.68
CA LEU A 432 -14.37 11.12 34.56
C LEU A 432 -12.89 11.33 34.81
N GLY A 433 -12.44 11.37 36.06
CA GLY A 433 -11.07 11.74 36.41
C GLY A 433 -10.00 10.87 35.76
N LEU A 434 -10.17 9.53 35.76
CA LEU A 434 -9.22 8.62 35.16
C LEU A 434 -9.23 8.67 33.62
N SER A 435 -10.39 8.79 32.98
CA SER A 435 -10.49 8.92 31.54
C SER A 435 -9.88 10.23 31.03
N ILE A 436 -10.08 11.33 31.75
CA ILE A 436 -9.43 12.62 31.47
C ILE A 436 -7.93 12.53 31.69
N SER A 437 -7.47 11.91 32.78
CA SER A 437 -6.05 11.69 33.05
C SER A 437 -5.37 10.92 31.94
N ARG A 438 -6.00 9.87 31.42
CA ARG A 438 -5.53 9.11 30.27
C ARG A 438 -5.41 9.98 29.03
N ARG A 439 -6.45 10.71 28.66
CA ARG A 439 -6.44 11.61 27.48
C ARG A 439 -5.37 12.69 27.60
N ILE A 440 -5.18 13.28 28.80
CA ILE A 440 -4.12 14.27 29.03
C ILE A 440 -2.75 13.63 28.83
N VAL A 441 -2.47 12.47 29.42
CA VAL A 441 -1.19 11.76 29.30
C VAL A 441 -0.92 11.37 27.82
N GLU A 442 -1.92 10.83 27.13
CA GLU A 442 -1.83 10.48 25.71
C GLU A 442 -1.57 11.72 24.81
N ALA A 443 -2.23 12.83 25.09
CA ALA A 443 -1.99 14.11 24.39
C ALA A 443 -0.56 14.66 24.61
N HIS A 444 0.09 14.26 25.71
CA HIS A 444 1.51 14.54 25.98
C HIS A 444 2.46 13.50 25.36
N GLY A 445 1.93 12.53 24.57
CA GLY A 445 2.70 11.44 23.95
C GLY A 445 3.12 10.34 24.94
N GLY A 446 2.53 10.32 26.14
CA GLY A 446 2.77 9.34 27.18
C GLY A 446 1.80 8.16 27.17
N LYS A 447 1.93 7.29 28.19
CA LYS A 447 1.02 6.18 28.46
C LYS A 447 0.70 6.15 29.93
N ILE A 448 -0.52 5.72 30.31
CA ILE A 448 -0.96 5.48 31.68
C ILE A 448 -1.55 4.08 31.78
N TRP A 449 -1.25 3.39 32.87
CA TRP A 449 -1.78 2.07 33.18
C TRP A 449 -1.90 1.89 34.70
N VAL A 450 -2.54 0.79 35.10
CA VAL A 450 -2.80 0.46 36.50
C VAL A 450 -2.50 -1.00 36.75
N GLU A 451 -2.03 -1.28 37.97
CA GLU A 451 -1.81 -2.62 38.49
C GLU A 451 -2.52 -2.75 39.85
N SER A 452 -3.41 -3.75 40.02
CA SER A 452 -4.09 -4.06 41.26
C SER A 452 -4.49 -5.55 41.26
N PRO A 453 -4.19 -6.31 42.33
CA PRO A 453 -3.30 -5.95 43.45
C PRO A 453 -1.86 -5.76 42.99
N TRP A 454 -1.09 -4.94 43.69
CA TRP A 454 0.31 -4.77 43.40
C TRP A 454 1.19 -5.26 44.57
N ASN A 455 2.35 -5.82 44.24
CA ASN A 455 3.35 -6.31 45.18
C ASN A 455 2.80 -7.35 46.23
N GLY A 456 1.82 -8.16 45.82
CA GLY A 456 1.25 -9.23 46.67
C GLY A 456 0.31 -8.77 47.79
N HIS A 457 -0.03 -7.48 47.87
CA HIS A 457 -0.95 -6.90 48.84
C HIS A 457 -2.14 -6.24 48.11
N ALA A 458 -3.28 -6.10 48.82
CA ALA A 458 -4.35 -5.21 48.37
C ALA A 458 -3.78 -3.80 48.24
N GLY A 459 -4.24 -3.07 47.24
CA GLY A 459 -3.78 -1.71 46.89
C GLY A 459 -3.68 -1.53 45.40
N THR A 460 -3.36 -0.28 45.00
CA THR A 460 -3.32 0.10 43.58
C THR A 460 -2.02 0.79 43.26
N LYS A 461 -1.48 0.52 42.08
CA LYS A 461 -0.36 1.25 41.48
C LYS A 461 -0.76 1.81 40.15
N PHE A 462 -0.90 3.14 40.09
CA PHE A 462 -1.01 3.88 38.83
C PHE A 462 0.39 4.25 38.34
N SER A 463 0.66 3.93 37.09
CA SER A 463 1.91 4.25 36.43
C SER A 463 1.65 5.06 35.17
N LEU A 464 2.45 6.10 34.95
CA LEU A 464 2.41 6.85 33.70
C LEU A 464 3.81 7.21 33.21
N THR A 465 3.96 7.31 31.90
CA THR A 465 5.19 7.77 31.25
C THR A 465 4.96 9.08 30.52
N LEU A 466 5.98 9.95 30.54
CA LEU A 466 5.97 11.21 29.77
C LEU A 466 7.28 11.31 28.97
N PRO A 467 7.23 11.49 27.66
CA PRO A 467 8.42 11.49 26.81
C PRO A 467 9.31 12.69 27.12
N LYS A 468 10.62 12.46 27.10
CA LYS A 468 11.61 13.53 27.14
C LYS A 468 11.64 14.27 25.80
N PRO A 469 11.91 15.57 25.80
CA PRO A 469 12.12 16.28 24.56
C PRO A 469 13.29 15.64 23.80
N ASN A 470 13.05 15.25 22.58
CA ASN A 470 14.09 14.70 21.71
C ASN A 470 15.20 15.77 21.61
N LYS A 471 16.41 15.45 22.04
CA LYS A 471 17.58 16.30 21.79
C LYS A 471 17.88 16.27 20.29
N ALA A 472 16.97 16.83 19.46
CA ALA A 472 17.22 17.03 18.05
C ALA A 472 18.50 17.88 17.94
N LYS A 473 19.49 17.33 17.22
CA LYS A 473 20.75 17.93 16.84
C LYS A 473 20.57 19.45 16.66
N ARG A 474 21.14 20.24 17.58
CA ARG A 474 21.39 21.66 17.33
C ARG A 474 22.20 21.72 16.03
N ARG A 475 21.56 22.10 14.92
CA ARG A 475 22.33 22.53 13.75
C ARG A 475 23.21 23.71 14.20
N PRO A 476 24.51 23.66 13.98
CA PRO A 476 25.33 24.84 14.22
C PRO A 476 24.80 25.95 13.31
N ARG A 477 24.53 27.09 13.89
CA ARG A 477 24.33 28.36 13.16
C ARG A 477 25.63 28.61 12.39
N GLN A 478 25.59 28.54 11.09
CA GLN A 478 26.53 29.21 10.21
C GLN A 478 26.04 30.63 9.95
#